data_d230b47279bdab5305868b8091a60b8d
#
_entry.id   d230b47279bdab5305868b8091a60b8d
#
_cell.length_a   1.000
_cell.length_b   1.000
_cell.length_c   1.000
_cell.angle_alpha   90.00
_cell.angle_beta   90.00
_cell.angle_gamma   90.00
#
_symmetry.space_group_name_H-M   'P 1'
#
loop_
_entity.id
_entity.type
_entity.pdbx_description
1 polymer ?
#
loop_
_entity_poly.entity_id
_entity_poly.type
_entity_poly.pdbx_seq_one_letter_code
_entity_poly.pdbx_strand_id
1 'polypeptide(L)'
;MLSLLLTIFTFVEFNCENLFDLRHDSLKNDMEYCEGGAYHWDSKRYWRKLNNIGKEIVSTGGEWQNWQAPDLVALVEVENDSVLFDLTQRSLLRTVGYKYFVTNSPDQRGIDVALLYHPYSFAPDTSYSLRITPPEGFGPTRDVLYVRGRMLGDSYTDSIAPDAKSKSDELHVFVVHAPSRRKGEKASEPYRLEVASRLCSSIDSIRAISPDANIFITGDFNDYSDNRALLMLAEHSMVEVSKDAKGTNGALGTYRYKGEWGSLDHIFFSQSFLNNCKIKYCRIHDLPFLTEEEPKFGGVRPARTYRGYKYNYNGFSDHLPLVIRFEY
;
A
#
# COMPACT_ATOMS: atom_id res chain seq x y z
N MET A 1 -20.07 33.98 -6.39
CA MET A 1 -19.98 32.59 -5.90
C MET A 1 -18.68 32.01 -6.43
N LEU A 2 -17.60 31.97 -5.65
CA LEU A 2 -16.45 31.14 -6.01
C LEU A 2 -16.93 29.69 -5.86
N SER A 3 -16.99 28.96 -6.97
CA SER A 3 -17.07 27.50 -6.95
C SER A 3 -15.78 27.02 -6.27
N LEU A 4 -15.87 26.47 -5.07
CA LEU A 4 -14.79 25.63 -4.56
C LEU A 4 -14.68 24.47 -5.54
N LEU A 5 -13.67 24.46 -6.37
CA LEU A 5 -13.28 23.31 -7.15
C LEU A 5 -12.77 22.27 -6.14
N LEU A 6 -13.61 21.30 -5.82
CA LEU A 6 -13.24 20.16 -5.00
C LEU A 6 -12.25 19.30 -5.80
N THR A 7 -11.04 19.18 -5.29
CA THR A 7 -10.00 18.35 -5.92
C THR A 7 -10.31 16.89 -5.70
N ILE A 8 -10.24 16.09 -6.76
CA ILE A 8 -10.36 14.64 -6.68
C ILE A 8 -8.98 14.06 -6.37
N PHE A 9 -8.89 13.29 -5.29
CA PHE A 9 -7.68 12.62 -4.85
C PHE A 9 -7.86 11.11 -4.93
N THR A 10 -6.87 10.41 -5.50
CA THR A 10 -6.86 8.95 -5.64
C THR A 10 -5.71 8.35 -4.86
N PHE A 11 -6.04 7.47 -3.92
CA PHE A 11 -5.08 6.72 -3.13
C PHE A 11 -5.19 5.24 -3.46
N VAL A 12 -4.05 4.56 -3.61
CA VAL A 12 -3.95 3.13 -3.92
C VAL A 12 -3.10 2.44 -2.87
N GLU A 13 -3.56 1.30 -2.39
CA GLU A 13 -2.78 0.34 -1.61
C GLU A 13 -2.58 -0.93 -2.42
N PHE A 14 -1.35 -1.48 -2.42
CA PHE A 14 -1.05 -2.64 -3.22
C PHE A 14 0.13 -3.47 -2.68
N ASN A 15 -0.11 -4.75 -2.37
CA ASN A 15 0.94 -5.73 -2.11
C ASN A 15 1.49 -6.28 -3.43
N CYS A 16 2.79 -6.10 -3.66
CA CYS A 16 3.47 -6.42 -4.92
C CYS A 16 3.84 -7.90 -5.10
N GLU A 17 3.57 -8.79 -4.13
CA GLU A 17 4.03 -10.18 -4.15
C GLU A 17 5.54 -10.32 -4.43
N ASN A 18 6.39 -9.96 -3.45
CA ASN A 18 7.84 -10.16 -3.50
C ASN A 18 8.52 -9.50 -4.71
N LEU A 19 8.51 -8.18 -4.75
CA LEU A 19 9.19 -7.40 -5.79
C LEU A 19 10.67 -7.21 -5.43
N PHE A 20 11.50 -8.20 -5.79
CA PHE A 20 12.94 -8.23 -5.56
C PHE A 20 13.70 -7.71 -6.78
N ASP A 21 14.92 -7.16 -6.56
CA ASP A 21 15.88 -6.91 -7.63
C ASP A 21 16.63 -8.21 -8.04
N LEU A 22 17.78 -8.09 -8.68
CA LEU A 22 18.57 -9.23 -9.17
C LEU A 22 19.84 -9.50 -8.34
N ARG A 23 20.02 -8.75 -7.26
CA ARG A 23 21.24 -8.78 -6.46
C ARG A 23 20.95 -9.36 -5.10
N HIS A 24 21.79 -10.28 -4.67
CA HIS A 24 21.73 -10.79 -3.31
C HIS A 24 22.19 -9.73 -2.30
N ASP A 25 21.35 -9.46 -1.30
CA ASP A 25 21.76 -8.74 -0.09
C ASP A 25 22.31 -9.75 0.92
N SER A 26 23.61 -9.68 1.20
CA SER A 26 24.30 -10.58 2.12
C SER A 26 23.75 -10.57 3.56
N LEU A 27 22.94 -9.59 3.90
CA LEU A 27 22.28 -9.46 5.22
C LEU A 27 20.85 -10.04 5.22
N LYS A 28 20.37 -10.53 4.09
CA LYS A 28 18.98 -11.00 3.88
C LYS A 28 18.94 -12.44 3.37
N ASN A 29 17.76 -13.05 3.53
CA ASN A 29 17.47 -14.40 3.04
C ASN A 29 16.73 -14.34 1.70
N ASP A 30 17.29 -13.69 0.71
CA ASP A 30 16.71 -13.40 -0.61
C ASP A 30 17.26 -14.30 -1.73
N MET A 31 18.18 -15.22 -1.42
CA MET A 31 18.84 -16.12 -2.38
C MET A 31 17.87 -16.85 -3.32
N GLU A 32 16.65 -17.11 -2.89
CA GLU A 32 15.63 -17.75 -3.74
C GLU A 32 15.20 -16.87 -4.92
N TYR A 33 15.36 -15.53 -4.78
CA TYR A 33 15.07 -14.51 -5.79
C TYR A 33 16.33 -14.05 -6.57
N CYS A 34 17.39 -14.82 -6.56
CA CYS A 34 18.57 -14.61 -7.41
C CYS A 34 18.54 -15.53 -8.63
N GLU A 35 19.41 -15.27 -9.63
CA GLU A 35 19.45 -16.02 -10.90
C GLU A 35 19.62 -17.54 -10.70
N GLY A 36 20.44 -17.97 -9.75
CA GLY A 36 20.63 -19.38 -9.38
C GLY A 36 19.65 -19.90 -8.33
N GLY A 37 18.72 -19.09 -7.84
CA GLY A 37 17.79 -19.42 -6.78
C GLY A 37 16.58 -20.23 -7.25
N ALA A 38 15.74 -20.65 -6.30
CA ALA A 38 14.61 -21.54 -6.55
C ALA A 38 13.56 -20.96 -7.52
N TYR A 39 13.40 -19.64 -7.52
CA TYR A 39 12.47 -18.95 -8.43
C TYR A 39 13.09 -18.62 -9.79
N HIS A 40 14.40 -18.93 -10.01
CA HIS A 40 15.11 -18.59 -11.23
C HIS A 40 14.89 -17.15 -11.67
N TRP A 41 15.04 -16.22 -10.71
CA TRP A 41 14.74 -14.82 -10.88
C TRP A 41 15.80 -14.15 -11.75
N ASP A 42 15.48 -13.96 -13.02
CA ASP A 42 16.35 -13.37 -14.04
C ASP A 42 15.88 -11.97 -14.46
N SER A 43 16.70 -11.27 -15.22
CA SER A 43 16.41 -9.94 -15.73
C SER A 43 15.09 -9.86 -16.51
N LYS A 44 14.73 -10.91 -17.28
CA LYS A 44 13.50 -10.93 -18.08
C LYS A 44 12.27 -10.98 -17.17
N ARG A 45 12.31 -11.80 -16.09
CA ARG A 45 11.23 -11.90 -15.10
C ARG A 45 11.10 -10.62 -14.28
N TYR A 46 12.23 -10.06 -13.84
CA TYR A 46 12.29 -8.80 -13.10
C TYR A 46 11.62 -7.66 -13.87
N TRP A 47 12.07 -7.38 -15.09
CA TRP A 47 11.50 -6.30 -15.90
C TRP A 47 10.04 -6.56 -16.31
N ARG A 48 9.66 -7.82 -16.50
CA ARG A 48 8.26 -8.18 -16.72
C ARG A 48 7.42 -7.84 -15.50
N LYS A 49 7.88 -8.22 -14.30
CA LYS A 49 7.18 -7.93 -13.03
C LYS A 49 7.05 -6.44 -12.81
N LEU A 50 8.13 -5.67 -12.93
CA LEU A 50 8.10 -4.20 -12.82
C LEU A 50 7.08 -3.56 -13.77
N ASN A 51 7.07 -3.97 -15.04
CA ASN A 51 6.11 -3.42 -16.00
C ASN A 51 4.67 -3.88 -15.72
N ASN A 52 4.46 -5.08 -15.20
CA ASN A 52 3.13 -5.54 -14.78
C ASN A 52 2.63 -4.71 -13.59
N ILE A 53 3.46 -4.51 -12.55
CA ILE A 53 3.13 -3.61 -11.41
C ILE A 53 2.84 -2.19 -11.91
N GLY A 54 3.68 -1.65 -12.80
CA GLY A 54 3.46 -0.33 -13.40
C GLY A 54 2.13 -0.25 -14.16
N LYS A 55 1.78 -1.29 -14.95
CA LYS A 55 0.50 -1.37 -15.66
C LYS A 55 -0.68 -1.42 -14.69
N GLU A 56 -0.56 -2.15 -13.61
CA GLU A 56 -1.57 -2.27 -12.56
C GLU A 56 -1.82 -0.91 -11.91
N ILE A 57 -0.78 -0.20 -11.46
CA ILE A 57 -0.87 1.14 -10.89
C ILE A 57 -1.54 2.11 -11.87
N VAL A 58 -1.09 2.15 -13.13
CA VAL A 58 -1.68 3.03 -14.16
C VAL A 58 -3.17 2.74 -14.36
N SER A 59 -3.58 1.46 -14.30
CA SER A 59 -4.97 1.08 -14.49
C SER A 59 -5.93 1.54 -13.38
N THR A 60 -5.41 1.94 -12.21
CA THR A 60 -6.23 2.44 -11.10
C THR A 60 -6.63 3.91 -11.26
N GLY A 61 -6.06 4.63 -12.23
CA GLY A 61 -6.26 6.08 -12.42
C GLY A 61 -7.68 6.50 -12.88
N GLY A 62 -8.62 5.57 -12.98
CA GLY A 62 -10.01 5.85 -13.34
C GLY A 62 -10.34 5.53 -14.80
N GLU A 63 -11.48 6.06 -15.27
CA GLU A 63 -11.95 5.84 -16.65
C GLU A 63 -11.15 6.67 -17.65
N TRP A 64 -11.02 6.15 -18.87
CA TRP A 64 -10.20 6.77 -19.93
C TRP A 64 -10.47 8.26 -20.18
N GLN A 65 -11.72 8.69 -20.10
CA GLN A 65 -12.09 10.10 -20.36
C GLN A 65 -11.62 11.08 -19.28
N ASN A 66 -11.45 10.58 -18.04
CA ASN A 66 -11.05 11.36 -16.86
C ASN A 66 -9.90 10.67 -16.13
N TRP A 67 -9.01 10.02 -16.87
CA TRP A 67 -7.89 9.30 -16.29
C TRP A 67 -6.88 10.28 -15.69
N GLN A 68 -6.48 10.02 -14.46
CA GLN A 68 -5.40 10.71 -13.78
C GLN A 68 -4.54 9.66 -13.06
N ALA A 69 -3.23 9.85 -13.06
CA ALA A 69 -2.37 9.00 -12.24
C ALA A 69 -2.79 9.10 -10.76
N PRO A 70 -2.79 7.99 -10.01
CA PRO A 70 -3.03 8.05 -8.57
C PRO A 70 -2.09 9.05 -7.88
N ASP A 71 -2.60 9.79 -6.91
CA ASP A 71 -1.85 10.82 -6.19
C ASP A 71 -0.84 10.22 -5.22
N LEU A 72 -1.26 9.16 -4.52
CA LEU A 72 -0.45 8.36 -3.61
C LEU A 72 -0.65 6.87 -3.89
N VAL A 73 0.46 6.10 -3.85
CA VAL A 73 0.43 4.64 -3.98
C VAL A 73 1.28 4.02 -2.87
N ALA A 74 0.64 3.36 -1.92
CA ALA A 74 1.31 2.56 -0.91
C ALA A 74 1.64 1.19 -1.49
N LEU A 75 2.90 0.81 -1.46
CA LEU A 75 3.38 -0.48 -1.94
C LEU A 75 3.91 -1.32 -0.78
N VAL A 76 3.57 -2.59 -0.81
CA VAL A 76 3.98 -3.59 0.17
C VAL A 76 4.71 -4.72 -0.55
N GLU A 77 5.65 -5.37 0.13
CA GLU A 77 6.52 -6.40 -0.43
C GLU A 77 7.43 -5.88 -1.57
N VAL A 78 8.02 -4.72 -1.38
CA VAL A 78 9.11 -4.19 -2.21
C VAL A 78 10.44 -4.37 -1.49
N GLU A 79 11.52 -4.63 -2.22
CA GLU A 79 12.79 -4.94 -1.58
C GLU A 79 13.54 -3.69 -1.12
N ASN A 80 13.82 -2.76 -2.03
CA ASN A 80 14.80 -1.70 -1.75
C ASN A 80 14.65 -0.47 -2.67
N ASP A 81 15.51 0.52 -2.47
CA ASP A 81 15.59 1.73 -3.28
C ASP A 81 15.85 1.45 -4.78
N SER A 82 16.69 0.46 -5.11
CA SER A 82 16.98 0.11 -6.52
C SER A 82 15.73 -0.34 -7.26
N VAL A 83 14.89 -1.16 -6.62
CA VAL A 83 13.62 -1.62 -7.16
C VAL A 83 12.67 -0.45 -7.40
N LEU A 84 12.57 0.47 -6.44
CA LEU A 84 11.69 1.64 -6.55
C LEU A 84 12.18 2.62 -7.62
N PHE A 85 13.50 2.80 -7.73
CA PHE A 85 14.11 3.60 -8.80
C PHE A 85 13.79 2.99 -10.17
N ASP A 86 13.97 1.69 -10.35
CA ASP A 86 13.65 1.00 -11.60
C ASP A 86 12.16 1.06 -11.92
N LEU A 87 11.30 0.89 -10.91
CA LEU A 87 9.85 1.00 -11.07
C LEU A 87 9.43 2.40 -11.52
N THR A 88 9.94 3.45 -10.87
CA THR A 88 9.48 4.82 -11.11
C THR A 88 10.22 5.52 -12.25
N GLN A 89 11.49 5.18 -12.51
CA GLN A 89 12.33 5.91 -13.47
C GLN A 89 12.61 5.13 -14.77
N ARG A 90 12.42 3.80 -14.80
CA ARG A 90 12.80 2.96 -15.94
C ARG A 90 11.67 2.07 -16.47
N SER A 91 10.65 1.75 -15.65
CA SER A 91 9.50 0.94 -16.07
C SER A 91 8.47 1.77 -16.85
N LEU A 92 7.26 1.22 -17.01
CA LEU A 92 6.09 1.94 -17.56
C LEU A 92 5.77 3.24 -16.80
N LEU A 93 6.07 3.31 -15.50
CA LEU A 93 5.78 4.49 -14.67
C LEU A 93 6.72 5.67 -14.89
N ARG A 94 7.81 5.52 -15.67
CA ARG A 94 8.82 6.58 -15.87
C ARG A 94 8.26 7.91 -16.38
N THR A 95 7.14 7.87 -17.10
CA THR A 95 6.48 9.06 -17.66
C THR A 95 5.47 9.71 -16.72
N VAL A 96 5.12 9.04 -15.63
CA VAL A 96 4.16 9.56 -14.64
C VAL A 96 4.83 10.58 -13.70
N GLY A 97 6.13 10.42 -13.45
CA GLY A 97 6.91 11.37 -12.65
C GLY A 97 6.82 11.15 -11.14
N TYR A 98 6.45 9.95 -10.69
CA TYR A 98 6.44 9.59 -9.27
C TYR A 98 7.79 9.80 -8.60
N LYS A 99 7.74 10.31 -7.37
CA LYS A 99 8.78 10.20 -6.34
C LYS A 99 8.35 9.17 -5.31
N TYR A 100 9.25 8.77 -4.42
CA TYR A 100 8.95 7.71 -3.45
C TYR A 100 9.74 7.85 -2.14
N PHE A 101 9.23 7.20 -1.12
CA PHE A 101 9.91 6.83 0.12
C PHE A 101 9.86 5.32 0.27
N VAL A 102 10.89 4.72 0.84
CA VAL A 102 10.97 3.28 1.14
C VAL A 102 11.65 3.08 2.48
N THR A 103 11.20 2.09 3.25
CA THR A 103 11.88 1.70 4.49
C THR A 103 13.15 0.90 4.19
N ASN A 104 13.99 0.73 5.20
CA ASN A 104 15.08 -0.24 5.22
C ASN A 104 15.01 -0.96 6.57
N SER A 105 14.19 -1.98 6.61
CA SER A 105 13.84 -2.68 7.83
C SER A 105 14.78 -3.86 8.13
N PRO A 106 14.82 -4.35 9.38
CA PRO A 106 15.61 -5.51 9.74
C PRO A 106 14.95 -6.84 9.36
N ASP A 107 13.86 -6.83 8.60
CA ASP A 107 13.21 -8.06 8.13
C ASP A 107 14.20 -8.96 7.39
N GLN A 108 14.25 -10.24 7.76
CA GLN A 108 15.22 -11.17 7.20
C GLN A 108 14.93 -11.57 5.76
N ARG A 109 13.68 -11.46 5.28
CA ARG A 109 13.35 -11.72 3.87
C ARG A 109 13.88 -10.63 2.94
N GLY A 110 14.12 -9.42 3.47
CA GLY A 110 14.53 -8.27 2.68
C GLY A 110 13.38 -7.59 1.96
N ILE A 111 12.16 -7.68 2.46
CA ILE A 111 11.02 -6.94 1.94
C ILE A 111 10.65 -5.77 2.84
N ASP A 112 10.23 -4.70 2.22
CA ASP A 112 9.92 -3.42 2.83
C ASP A 112 8.59 -2.86 2.35
N VAL A 113 8.27 -1.64 2.78
CA VAL A 113 7.11 -0.88 2.36
C VAL A 113 7.53 0.45 1.77
N ALA A 114 6.75 0.96 0.82
CA ALA A 114 7.04 2.22 0.15
C ALA A 114 5.79 3.05 -0.06
N LEU A 115 5.98 4.36 -0.25
CA LEU A 115 4.95 5.30 -0.67
C LEU A 115 5.43 6.02 -1.92
N LEU A 116 4.78 5.78 -3.07
CA LEU A 116 4.93 6.63 -4.24
C LEU A 116 4.00 7.83 -4.10
N TYR A 117 4.46 9.00 -4.54
CA TYR A 117 3.63 10.21 -4.56
C TYR A 117 3.84 11.00 -5.83
N HIS A 118 2.76 11.66 -6.27
CA HIS A 118 2.82 12.57 -7.40
C HIS A 118 3.16 13.99 -6.88
N PRO A 119 4.29 14.60 -7.31
CA PRO A 119 4.75 15.87 -6.73
C PRO A 119 3.79 17.06 -6.93
N TYR A 120 2.87 16.99 -7.89
CA TYR A 120 1.88 18.04 -8.13
C TYR A 120 0.64 17.92 -7.24
N SER A 121 0.43 16.79 -6.58
CA SER A 121 -0.73 16.57 -5.71
C SER A 121 -0.37 16.34 -4.25
N PHE A 122 0.91 16.04 -3.95
CA PHE A 122 1.38 15.85 -2.58
C PHE A 122 2.80 16.41 -2.39
N ALA A 123 2.96 17.27 -1.38
CA ALA A 123 4.23 17.86 -0.98
C ALA A 123 4.68 17.31 0.39
N PRO A 124 5.55 16.28 0.42
CA PRO A 124 6.05 15.73 1.68
C PRO A 124 7.02 16.69 2.36
N ASP A 125 7.02 16.69 3.69
CA ASP A 125 7.96 17.47 4.50
C ASP A 125 8.76 16.62 5.50
N THR A 126 8.26 15.47 5.91
CA THR A 126 8.91 14.60 6.88
C THR A 126 8.65 13.14 6.55
N SER A 127 9.68 12.29 6.65
CA SER A 127 9.52 10.84 6.56
C SER A 127 10.49 10.13 7.49
N TYR A 128 10.07 8.99 8.04
CA TYR A 128 10.94 8.09 8.80
C TYR A 128 10.37 6.67 8.88
N SER A 129 11.24 5.71 9.19
CA SER A 129 10.86 4.34 9.50
C SER A 129 10.52 4.22 10.98
N LEU A 130 9.32 3.76 11.27
CA LEU A 130 8.85 3.48 12.62
C LEU A 130 9.23 2.04 12.98
N ARG A 131 10.28 1.88 13.77
CA ARG A 131 10.81 0.58 14.17
C ARG A 131 9.79 -0.21 14.99
N ILE A 132 9.57 -1.46 14.61
CA ILE A 132 8.76 -2.42 15.36
C ILE A 132 9.70 -3.27 16.23
N THR A 133 9.51 -3.21 17.54
CA THR A 133 10.24 -4.06 18.48
C THR A 133 9.53 -5.42 18.56
N PRO A 134 10.18 -6.53 18.13
CA PRO A 134 9.51 -7.82 18.17
C PRO A 134 9.21 -8.25 19.62
N PRO A 135 8.05 -8.88 19.88
CA PRO A 135 7.81 -9.54 21.16
C PRO A 135 8.84 -10.64 21.42
N GLU A 136 8.97 -11.03 22.69
CA GLU A 136 9.89 -12.11 23.09
C GLU A 136 9.62 -13.41 22.29
N GLY A 137 10.67 -14.01 21.77
CA GLY A 137 10.61 -15.23 20.93
C GLY A 137 10.32 -14.99 19.46
N PHE A 138 10.15 -13.72 19.03
CA PHE A 138 9.97 -13.36 17.62
C PHE A 138 11.22 -12.70 17.05
N GLY A 139 11.48 -12.97 15.77
CA GLY A 139 12.57 -12.32 15.02
C GLY A 139 12.21 -10.91 14.56
N PRO A 140 13.15 -10.16 13.96
CA PRO A 140 12.87 -8.84 13.39
C PRO A 140 11.83 -8.88 12.28
N THR A 141 11.13 -7.76 12.08
CA THR A 141 10.11 -7.58 11.04
C THR A 141 10.27 -6.25 10.33
N ARG A 142 9.35 -6.00 9.38
CA ARG A 142 9.27 -4.74 8.64
C ARG A 142 8.96 -3.59 9.58
N ASP A 143 9.57 -2.45 9.28
CA ASP A 143 9.20 -1.18 9.87
C ASP A 143 7.91 -0.66 9.23
N VAL A 144 7.21 0.23 9.92
CA VAL A 144 6.13 1.01 9.32
C VAL A 144 6.74 2.28 8.71
N LEU A 145 6.42 2.58 7.47
CA LEU A 145 6.79 3.85 6.86
C LEU A 145 5.84 4.94 7.32
N TYR A 146 6.39 6.03 7.85
CA TYR A 146 5.64 7.25 8.11
C TYR A 146 6.07 8.34 7.17
N VAL A 147 5.11 9.03 6.57
CA VAL A 147 5.32 10.23 5.75
C VAL A 147 4.30 11.29 6.15
N ARG A 148 4.78 12.49 6.44
CA ARG A 148 3.93 13.66 6.59
C ARG A 148 4.14 14.60 5.41
N GLY A 149 3.06 15.23 4.96
CA GLY A 149 3.10 16.21 3.88
C GLY A 149 1.77 16.93 3.74
N ARG A 150 1.60 17.63 2.64
CA ARG A 150 0.37 18.38 2.34
C ARG A 150 -0.23 17.91 1.03
N MET A 151 -1.54 17.73 1.02
CA MET A 151 -2.29 17.58 -0.22
C MET A 151 -2.31 18.93 -0.95
N LEU A 152 -2.07 18.91 -2.26
CA LEU A 152 -2.07 20.06 -3.13
C LEU A 152 -3.34 20.00 -3.99
N GLY A 153 -4.19 21.02 -3.90
CA GLY A 153 -5.37 21.13 -4.75
C GLY A 153 -5.05 21.69 -6.13
N ASP A 154 -5.99 21.57 -7.07
CA ASP A 154 -5.87 22.05 -8.47
C ASP A 154 -5.59 23.58 -8.58
N SER A 155 -5.78 24.34 -7.50
CA SER A 155 -5.50 25.78 -7.46
C SER A 155 -4.02 26.14 -7.26
N TYR A 156 -3.10 25.17 -7.33
CA TYR A 156 -1.66 25.43 -7.27
C TYR A 156 -1.10 26.07 -8.57
N THR A 157 -1.96 26.34 -9.55
CA THR A 157 -1.60 27.17 -10.69
C THR A 157 -1.67 28.65 -10.31
N ASP A 158 -0.50 29.28 -10.13
CA ASP A 158 -0.25 30.74 -10.20
C ASP A 158 -0.49 31.67 -9.01
N SER A 159 -0.71 31.24 -7.80
CA SER A 159 -0.58 32.19 -6.69
C SER A 159 0.43 31.71 -5.65
N ILE A 160 1.64 32.16 -5.83
CA ILE A 160 2.71 32.09 -4.82
C ILE A 160 2.32 33.02 -3.67
N ALA A 161 1.50 32.53 -2.76
CA ALA A 161 1.39 33.07 -1.42
C ALA A 161 1.89 31.99 -0.45
N PRO A 162 3.16 32.07 0.01
CA PRO A 162 3.75 31.03 0.87
C PRO A 162 3.09 30.92 2.27
N ASP A 163 2.19 31.80 2.62
CA ASP A 163 1.73 32.00 3.99
C ASP A 163 0.32 31.48 4.30
N ALA A 164 -0.44 30.98 3.32
CA ALA A 164 -1.72 30.33 3.58
C ALA A 164 -1.57 28.82 3.78
N LYS A 165 -0.82 28.40 4.80
CA LYS A 165 -0.77 27.00 5.25
C LYS A 165 -2.08 26.68 5.97
N SER A 166 -3.05 26.11 5.25
CA SER A 166 -4.20 25.51 5.91
C SER A 166 -3.73 24.26 6.66
N LYS A 167 -3.99 24.19 7.97
CA LYS A 167 -3.76 22.95 8.74
C LYS A 167 -4.61 21.79 8.24
N SER A 168 -5.69 22.09 7.50
CA SER A 168 -6.57 21.08 6.93
C SER A 168 -5.91 20.22 5.86
N ASP A 169 -4.88 20.73 5.17
CA ASP A 169 -4.23 20.05 4.05
C ASP A 169 -3.07 19.13 4.50
N GLU A 170 -2.65 19.22 5.78
CA GLU A 170 -1.62 18.34 6.32
C GLU A 170 -2.15 16.91 6.46
N LEU A 171 -1.38 15.96 5.98
CA LEU A 171 -1.71 14.54 5.97
C LEU A 171 -0.57 13.72 6.56
N HIS A 172 -0.90 12.81 7.49
CA HIS A 172 0.00 11.84 8.08
C HIS A 172 -0.31 10.46 7.48
N VAL A 173 0.62 9.89 6.74
CA VAL A 173 0.44 8.58 6.07
C VAL A 173 1.32 7.54 6.74
N PHE A 174 0.74 6.39 7.10
CA PHE A 174 1.44 5.20 7.57
C PHE A 174 1.23 4.08 6.56
N VAL A 175 2.33 3.46 6.09
CA VAL A 175 2.28 2.25 5.27
C VAL A 175 2.79 1.07 6.07
N VAL A 176 1.99 0.02 6.13
CA VAL A 176 2.14 -1.13 7.04
C VAL A 176 2.31 -2.41 6.25
N HIS A 177 3.21 -3.30 6.70
CA HIS A 177 3.16 -4.72 6.34
C HIS A 177 3.36 -5.55 7.62
N ALA A 178 2.25 -5.92 8.23
CA ALA A 178 2.26 -6.69 9.47
C ALA A 178 2.72 -8.15 9.25
N PRO A 179 3.21 -8.83 10.29
CA PRO A 179 3.67 -10.22 10.21
C PRO A 179 2.59 -11.19 9.75
N SER A 180 2.97 -12.08 8.80
CA SER A 180 2.04 -13.03 8.19
C SER A 180 1.56 -14.12 9.15
N ARG A 181 0.42 -14.75 8.81
CA ARG A 181 -0.19 -15.85 9.58
C ARG A 181 0.43 -17.23 9.27
N ARG A 182 1.55 -17.33 8.53
CA ARG A 182 2.16 -18.61 8.11
C ARG A 182 2.51 -19.57 9.26
N LYS A 183 2.84 -19.03 10.45
CA LYS A 183 3.11 -19.83 11.65
C LYS A 183 1.86 -20.17 12.47
N GLY A 184 0.67 -19.86 11.95
CA GLY A 184 -0.62 -19.97 12.62
C GLY A 184 -1.11 -18.58 13.07
N GLU A 185 -2.41 -18.36 12.93
CA GLU A 185 -3.05 -17.08 13.21
C GLU A 185 -2.81 -16.63 14.66
N LYS A 186 -3.17 -17.50 15.61
CA LYS A 186 -2.99 -17.22 17.06
C LYS A 186 -1.52 -17.12 17.48
N ALA A 187 -0.65 -17.96 16.89
CA ALA A 187 0.76 -17.95 17.22
C ALA A 187 1.47 -16.67 16.77
N SER A 188 1.01 -16.04 15.69
CA SER A 188 1.57 -14.79 15.16
C SER A 188 0.82 -13.53 15.60
N GLU A 189 -0.34 -13.66 16.25
CA GLU A 189 -1.16 -12.53 16.72
C GLU A 189 -0.39 -11.55 17.61
N PRO A 190 0.41 -11.96 18.63
CA PRO A 190 1.15 -11.02 19.48
C PRO A 190 2.02 -10.06 18.67
N TYR A 191 2.53 -10.52 17.53
CA TYR A 191 3.38 -9.71 16.68
C TYR A 191 2.59 -8.64 15.90
N ARG A 192 1.38 -8.98 15.42
CA ARG A 192 0.48 -8.01 14.77
C ARG A 192 -0.07 -7.00 15.77
N LEU A 193 -0.33 -7.44 17.02
CA LEU A 193 -0.71 -6.55 18.11
C LEU A 193 0.38 -5.52 18.44
N GLU A 194 1.66 -5.91 18.39
CA GLU A 194 2.78 -4.98 18.58
C GLU A 194 2.81 -3.89 17.51
N VAL A 195 2.59 -4.27 16.23
CA VAL A 195 2.46 -3.30 15.12
C VAL A 195 1.31 -2.32 15.38
N ALA A 196 0.14 -2.84 15.74
CA ALA A 196 -1.04 -2.02 16.06
C ALA A 196 -0.80 -1.09 17.26
N SER A 197 -0.17 -1.59 18.32
CA SER A 197 0.21 -0.80 19.51
C SER A 197 1.14 0.35 19.14
N ARG A 198 2.12 0.08 18.27
CA ARG A 198 3.06 1.10 17.80
C ARG A 198 2.38 2.17 16.98
N LEU A 199 1.44 1.79 16.11
CA LEU A 199 0.59 2.72 15.36
C LEU A 199 -0.26 3.58 16.30
N CYS A 200 -0.97 2.96 17.26
CA CYS A 200 -1.79 3.66 18.25
C CYS A 200 -0.98 4.71 19.02
N SER A 201 0.22 4.33 19.52
CA SER A 201 1.11 5.26 20.21
C SER A 201 1.55 6.44 19.32
N SER A 202 1.72 6.21 18.01
CA SER A 202 2.06 7.26 17.07
C SER A 202 0.88 8.18 16.79
N ILE A 203 -0.34 7.63 16.66
CA ILE A 203 -1.60 8.38 16.54
C ILE A 203 -1.78 9.30 17.75
N ASP A 204 -1.61 8.77 18.95
CA ASP A 204 -1.75 9.54 20.19
C ASP A 204 -0.73 10.68 20.27
N SER A 205 0.52 10.42 19.86
CA SER A 205 1.58 11.43 19.81
C SER A 205 1.27 12.57 18.81
N ILE A 206 0.72 12.23 17.65
CA ILE A 206 0.30 13.20 16.65
C ILE A 206 -0.87 14.03 17.19
N ARG A 207 -1.88 13.39 17.77
CA ARG A 207 -3.07 14.05 18.31
C ARG A 207 -2.81 14.89 19.55
N ALA A 208 -1.79 14.58 20.31
CA ALA A 208 -1.34 15.44 21.41
C ALA A 208 -0.88 16.83 20.93
N ILE A 209 -0.40 16.94 19.68
CA ILE A 209 0.04 18.17 19.05
C ILE A 209 -1.08 18.78 18.18
N SER A 210 -1.78 17.95 17.42
CA SER A 210 -2.87 18.32 16.50
C SER A 210 -4.06 17.37 16.70
N PRO A 211 -5.03 17.73 17.57
CA PRO A 211 -6.16 16.84 17.90
C PRO A 211 -6.99 16.42 16.68
N ASP A 212 -7.08 17.28 15.68
CA ASP A 212 -7.85 17.06 14.44
C ASP A 212 -6.94 16.65 13.26
N ALA A 213 -5.79 16.04 13.53
CA ALA A 213 -4.85 15.61 12.49
C ALA A 213 -5.52 14.66 11.47
N ASN A 214 -5.23 14.88 10.19
CA ASN A 214 -5.64 13.97 9.13
C ASN A 214 -4.65 12.81 9.08
N ILE A 215 -5.11 11.61 9.39
CA ILE A 215 -4.27 10.42 9.47
C ILE A 215 -4.81 9.34 8.53
N PHE A 216 -3.93 8.80 7.68
CA PHE A 216 -4.16 7.64 6.84
C PHE A 216 -3.26 6.51 7.29
N ILE A 217 -3.83 5.31 7.44
CA ILE A 217 -3.07 4.10 7.72
C ILE A 217 -3.49 3.07 6.70
N THR A 218 -2.55 2.43 6.02
CA THR A 218 -2.85 1.47 4.97
C THR A 218 -1.77 0.41 4.84
N GLY A 219 -2.10 -0.70 4.20
CA GLY A 219 -1.19 -1.78 3.87
C GLY A 219 -1.77 -3.16 4.12
N ASP A 220 -0.90 -4.17 4.03
CA ASP A 220 -1.22 -5.56 4.38
C ASP A 220 -1.06 -5.79 5.88
N PHE A 221 -2.18 -5.87 6.58
CA PHE A 221 -2.20 -6.14 8.02
C PHE A 221 -2.12 -7.63 8.35
N ASN A 222 -2.24 -8.51 7.35
CA ASN A 222 -2.31 -9.96 7.57
C ASN A 222 -3.37 -10.40 8.60
N ASP A 223 -4.38 -9.56 8.82
CA ASP A 223 -5.52 -9.77 9.73
C ASP A 223 -6.81 -9.30 9.06
N TYR A 224 -7.95 -9.75 9.54
CA TYR A 224 -9.27 -9.30 9.10
C TYR A 224 -9.79 -8.14 9.95
N SER A 225 -10.79 -7.41 9.46
CA SER A 225 -11.39 -6.23 10.11
C SER A 225 -11.86 -6.47 11.56
N ASP A 226 -12.19 -7.69 11.91
CA ASP A 226 -12.65 -8.11 13.25
C ASP A 226 -11.53 -8.65 14.15
N ASN A 227 -10.30 -8.77 13.65
CA ASN A 227 -9.17 -9.17 14.47
C ASN A 227 -8.72 -8.05 15.41
N ARG A 228 -8.17 -8.42 16.55
CA ARG A 228 -7.85 -7.51 17.65
C ARG A 228 -6.93 -6.35 17.24
N ALA A 229 -5.94 -6.61 16.37
CA ALA A 229 -5.01 -5.58 15.91
C ALA A 229 -5.73 -4.42 15.19
N LEU A 230 -6.74 -4.72 14.35
CA LEU A 230 -7.50 -3.70 13.62
C LEU A 230 -8.52 -3.00 14.52
N LEU A 231 -9.12 -3.75 15.46
CA LEU A 231 -10.04 -3.17 16.46
C LEU A 231 -9.33 -2.14 17.34
N MET A 232 -8.05 -2.31 17.66
CA MET A 232 -7.26 -1.31 18.40
C MET A 232 -7.18 0.03 17.65
N LEU A 233 -7.04 0.02 16.33
CA LEU A 233 -7.05 1.25 15.53
C LEU A 233 -8.43 1.93 15.60
N ALA A 234 -9.51 1.14 15.54
CA ALA A 234 -10.86 1.67 15.68
C ALA A 234 -11.11 2.29 17.06
N GLU A 235 -10.58 1.70 18.13
CA GLU A 235 -10.60 2.25 19.49
C GLU A 235 -9.85 3.59 19.59
N HIS A 236 -8.88 3.83 18.69
CA HIS A 236 -8.17 5.12 18.53
C HIS A 236 -8.82 6.02 17.48
N SER A 237 -10.13 5.89 17.25
CA SER A 237 -10.92 6.72 16.32
C SER A 237 -10.39 6.74 14.88
N MET A 238 -9.84 5.61 14.45
CA MET A 238 -9.56 5.35 13.05
C MET A 238 -10.73 4.56 12.43
N VAL A 239 -11.19 4.99 11.27
CA VAL A 239 -12.32 4.38 10.57
C VAL A 239 -11.80 3.59 9.38
N GLU A 240 -12.09 2.29 9.35
CA GLU A 240 -11.77 1.44 8.21
C GLU A 240 -12.72 1.75 7.05
N VAL A 241 -12.20 2.41 6.03
CA VAL A 241 -12.98 2.82 4.84
C VAL A 241 -13.02 1.72 3.76
N SER A 242 -12.18 0.70 3.89
CA SER A 242 -12.10 -0.44 2.97
C SER A 242 -12.90 -1.66 3.40
N LYS A 243 -13.52 -1.66 4.59
CA LYS A 243 -14.19 -2.83 5.20
C LYS A 243 -15.17 -3.55 4.27
N ASP A 244 -15.94 -2.80 3.50
CA ASP A 244 -16.95 -3.34 2.59
C ASP A 244 -16.53 -3.27 1.12
N ALA A 245 -15.24 -3.03 0.86
CA ALA A 245 -14.72 -2.93 -0.50
C ALA A 245 -14.87 -4.26 -1.25
N LYS A 246 -15.36 -4.19 -2.48
CA LYS A 246 -15.52 -5.32 -3.39
C LYS A 246 -15.03 -4.93 -4.77
N GLY A 247 -14.69 -5.92 -5.57
CA GLY A 247 -14.41 -5.76 -6.99
C GLY A 247 -15.69 -5.70 -7.81
N THR A 248 -15.52 -5.42 -9.09
CA THR A 248 -16.58 -5.38 -10.09
C THR A 248 -16.60 -6.59 -11.03
N ASN A 249 -15.53 -7.41 -10.98
CA ASN A 249 -15.33 -8.58 -11.83
C ASN A 249 -15.20 -9.89 -11.02
N GLY A 250 -15.82 -9.94 -9.83
CA GLY A 250 -15.95 -11.15 -9.03
C GLY A 250 -15.03 -11.26 -7.82
N ALA A 251 -14.16 -10.29 -7.56
CA ALA A 251 -13.38 -10.25 -6.32
C ALA A 251 -14.26 -9.80 -5.14
N LEU A 252 -14.21 -10.56 -4.05
CA LEU A 252 -14.94 -10.26 -2.80
C LEU A 252 -13.98 -9.92 -1.64
N GLY A 253 -12.67 -9.92 -1.89
CA GLY A 253 -11.59 -9.58 -0.98
C GLY A 253 -10.32 -9.29 -1.76
N THR A 254 -9.29 -8.78 -1.11
CA THR A 254 -8.00 -8.47 -1.76
C THR A 254 -7.14 -9.70 -2.00
N TYR A 255 -7.36 -10.76 -1.22
CA TYR A 255 -6.60 -12.00 -1.26
C TYR A 255 -7.52 -13.22 -1.33
N ARG A 256 -7.11 -14.27 -2.07
CA ARG A 256 -7.89 -15.51 -2.15
C ARG A 256 -7.07 -16.75 -1.78
N TYR A 257 -7.54 -17.47 -0.77
CA TYR A 257 -6.90 -18.69 -0.30
C TYR A 257 -7.87 -19.87 -0.25
N LYS A 258 -7.52 -20.99 -0.93
CA LYS A 258 -8.33 -22.22 -1.00
C LYS A 258 -9.79 -21.98 -1.41
N GLY A 259 -10.02 -21.04 -2.32
CA GLY A 259 -11.35 -20.70 -2.82
C GLY A 259 -12.09 -19.63 -2.01
N GLU A 260 -11.62 -19.28 -0.83
CA GLU A 260 -12.22 -18.26 0.03
C GLU A 260 -11.54 -16.92 -0.18
N TRP A 261 -12.35 -15.88 -0.36
CA TRP A 261 -11.89 -14.50 -0.39
C TRP A 261 -11.74 -13.94 1.02
N GLY A 262 -10.70 -13.17 1.23
CA GLY A 262 -10.47 -12.39 2.44
C GLY A 262 -9.81 -11.07 2.11
N SER A 263 -10.04 -10.05 2.92
CA SER A 263 -9.32 -8.78 2.86
C SER A 263 -8.28 -8.75 3.97
N LEU A 264 -7.01 -8.73 3.59
CA LEU A 264 -5.86 -8.61 4.49
C LEU A 264 -5.25 -7.22 4.38
N ASP A 265 -5.59 -6.53 3.31
CA ASP A 265 -5.18 -5.17 2.98
C ASP A 265 -6.29 -4.22 3.40
N HIS A 266 -5.92 -3.13 4.08
CA HIS A 266 -6.89 -2.21 4.66
C HIS A 266 -6.49 -0.76 4.49
N ILE A 267 -7.49 0.14 4.46
CA ILE A 267 -7.33 1.59 4.47
C ILE A 267 -8.13 2.15 5.63
N PHE A 268 -7.46 2.87 6.52
CA PHE A 268 -8.06 3.59 7.65
C PHE A 268 -7.84 5.10 7.50
N PHE A 269 -8.88 5.86 7.75
CA PHE A 269 -8.84 7.32 7.86
C PHE A 269 -9.18 7.78 9.26
N SER A 270 -8.59 8.88 9.73
CA SER A 270 -9.04 9.52 10.95
C SER A 270 -10.46 10.08 10.78
N GLN A 271 -11.25 10.08 11.84
CA GLN A 271 -12.60 10.65 11.81
C GLN A 271 -12.57 12.15 11.44
N SER A 272 -11.55 12.88 11.86
CA SER A 272 -11.34 14.29 11.50
C SER A 272 -11.24 14.50 10.00
N PHE A 273 -10.49 13.63 9.29
CA PHE A 273 -10.39 13.69 7.84
C PHE A 273 -11.72 13.40 7.16
N LEU A 274 -12.44 12.37 7.62
CA LEU A 274 -13.74 11.99 7.06
C LEU A 274 -14.81 13.07 7.19
N ASN A 275 -14.72 13.94 8.19
CA ASN A 275 -15.64 15.06 8.36
C ASN A 275 -15.44 16.15 7.28
N ASN A 276 -14.28 16.16 6.62
CA ASN A 276 -13.88 17.21 5.67
C ASN A 276 -13.73 16.67 4.23
N CYS A 277 -13.90 15.38 4.00
CA CYS A 277 -13.81 14.79 2.66
C CYS A 277 -15.09 14.07 2.27
N LYS A 278 -15.27 13.87 0.97
CA LYS A 278 -16.39 13.08 0.41
C LYS A 278 -15.85 11.89 -0.36
N ILE A 279 -15.95 10.71 0.23
CA ILE A 279 -15.57 9.47 -0.46
C ILE A 279 -16.50 9.26 -1.67
N LYS A 280 -15.92 9.10 -2.86
CA LYS A 280 -16.62 8.72 -4.09
C LYS A 280 -16.80 7.22 -4.16
N TYR A 281 -15.74 6.48 -3.90
CA TYR A 281 -15.74 5.04 -3.76
C TYR A 281 -14.47 4.54 -3.04
N CYS A 282 -14.59 3.38 -2.42
CA CYS A 282 -13.48 2.52 -2.03
C CYS A 282 -13.78 1.13 -2.60
N ARG A 283 -12.88 0.57 -3.41
CA ARG A 283 -13.11 -0.70 -4.10
C ARG A 283 -11.85 -1.53 -4.28
N ILE A 284 -12.00 -2.82 -4.46
CA ILE A 284 -10.97 -3.72 -4.94
C ILE A 284 -10.86 -3.54 -6.46
N HIS A 285 -9.64 -3.35 -6.94
CA HIS A 285 -9.37 -3.17 -8.36
C HIS A 285 -9.12 -4.53 -9.02
N ASP A 286 -10.17 -5.11 -9.59
CA ASP A 286 -10.19 -6.48 -10.13
C ASP A 286 -10.44 -6.54 -11.65
N LEU A 287 -9.78 -5.66 -12.40
CA LEU A 287 -9.90 -5.70 -13.86
C LEU A 287 -9.58 -7.11 -14.41
N PRO A 288 -10.21 -7.52 -15.53
CA PRO A 288 -10.08 -8.88 -16.06
C PRO A 288 -8.64 -9.37 -16.28
N PHE A 289 -7.69 -8.46 -16.53
CA PHE A 289 -6.28 -8.84 -16.69
C PHE A 289 -5.53 -9.06 -15.37
N LEU A 290 -6.10 -8.61 -14.23
CA LEU A 290 -5.55 -8.81 -12.88
C LEU A 290 -6.03 -10.10 -12.23
N THR A 291 -7.00 -10.75 -12.83
CA THR A 291 -7.60 -11.98 -12.33
C THR A 291 -7.48 -13.11 -13.34
N GLU A 292 -7.60 -14.32 -12.87
CA GLU A 292 -7.67 -15.53 -13.68
C GLU A 292 -8.72 -16.49 -13.12
N GLU A 293 -9.21 -17.38 -13.94
CA GLU A 293 -10.11 -18.45 -13.48
C GLU A 293 -9.45 -19.32 -12.43
N GLU A 294 -10.21 -19.72 -11.42
CA GLU A 294 -9.77 -20.68 -10.39
C GLU A 294 -10.35 -22.07 -10.70
N PRO A 295 -9.56 -22.95 -11.33
CA PRO A 295 -10.09 -24.25 -11.82
C PRO A 295 -10.55 -25.19 -10.70
N LYS A 296 -9.96 -25.06 -9.51
CA LYS A 296 -10.23 -26.00 -8.41
C LYS A 296 -11.47 -25.63 -7.61
N PHE A 297 -11.68 -24.35 -7.37
CA PHE A 297 -12.74 -23.86 -6.47
C PHE A 297 -13.79 -23.02 -7.21
N GLY A 298 -13.61 -22.80 -8.51
CA GLY A 298 -14.48 -21.96 -9.34
C GLY A 298 -14.31 -20.47 -9.09
N GLY A 299 -14.90 -19.64 -9.96
CA GLY A 299 -14.79 -18.18 -9.92
C GLY A 299 -13.40 -17.67 -10.31
N VAL A 300 -13.06 -16.46 -9.87
CA VAL A 300 -11.80 -15.81 -10.20
C VAL A 300 -10.88 -15.71 -8.99
N ARG A 301 -9.58 -15.57 -9.23
CA ARG A 301 -8.54 -15.29 -8.22
C ARG A 301 -7.54 -14.27 -8.76
N PRO A 302 -6.71 -13.63 -7.92
CA PRO A 302 -5.62 -12.80 -8.39
C PRO A 302 -4.67 -13.57 -9.32
N ALA A 303 -4.27 -12.93 -10.40
CA ALA A 303 -3.29 -13.47 -11.35
C ALA A 303 -1.87 -13.29 -10.77
N ARG A 304 -1.51 -14.15 -9.85
CA ARG A 304 -0.24 -14.08 -9.11
C ARG A 304 0.99 -14.36 -9.97
N THR A 305 2.12 -13.82 -9.53
CA THR A 305 3.42 -13.94 -10.23
C THR A 305 3.95 -15.37 -10.23
N TYR A 306 3.80 -16.11 -9.13
CA TYR A 306 4.28 -17.48 -9.02
C TYR A 306 3.19 -18.45 -8.57
N ARG A 307 3.21 -19.67 -9.16
CA ARG A 307 2.45 -20.82 -8.70
C ARG A 307 3.43 -21.93 -8.33
N GLY A 308 3.72 -22.05 -7.04
CA GLY A 308 4.91 -22.74 -6.61
C GLY A 308 6.15 -22.06 -7.19
N TYR A 309 7.00 -22.80 -7.85
CA TYR A 309 8.20 -22.27 -8.53
C TYR A 309 7.98 -21.87 -10.01
N LYS A 310 6.77 -22.05 -10.52
CA LYS A 310 6.46 -21.73 -11.92
C LYS A 310 6.08 -20.25 -12.06
N TYR A 311 6.90 -19.53 -12.81
CA TYR A 311 6.65 -18.12 -13.11
C TYR A 311 5.47 -17.95 -14.09
N ASN A 312 4.60 -17.00 -13.80
CA ASN A 312 3.49 -16.59 -14.65
C ASN A 312 3.80 -15.24 -15.30
N TYR A 313 4.11 -15.25 -16.60
CA TYR A 313 4.43 -14.04 -17.35
C TYR A 313 3.27 -13.03 -17.46
N ASN A 314 2.04 -13.49 -17.21
CA ASN A 314 0.84 -12.65 -17.13
C ASN A 314 0.41 -12.39 -15.68
N GLY A 315 1.25 -12.77 -14.71
CA GLY A 315 0.98 -12.55 -13.30
C GLY A 315 1.33 -11.13 -12.86
N PHE A 316 0.58 -10.65 -11.89
CA PHE A 316 0.72 -9.35 -11.26
C PHE A 316 1.07 -9.50 -9.79
N SER A 317 0.11 -9.93 -8.99
CA SER A 317 0.28 -10.20 -7.56
C SER A 317 -0.72 -11.27 -7.10
N ASP A 318 -0.49 -11.84 -5.90
CA ASP A 318 -1.49 -12.68 -5.20
C ASP A 318 -2.48 -11.84 -4.37
N HIS A 319 -2.30 -10.53 -4.34
CA HIS A 319 -3.25 -9.55 -3.83
C HIS A 319 -3.81 -8.69 -4.97
N LEU A 320 -5.00 -8.13 -4.77
CA LEU A 320 -5.60 -7.12 -5.65
C LEU A 320 -5.56 -5.76 -4.96
N PRO A 321 -5.27 -4.67 -5.70
CA PRO A 321 -5.18 -3.34 -5.10
C PRO A 321 -6.50 -2.87 -4.48
N LEU A 322 -6.40 -2.13 -3.39
CA LEU A 322 -7.46 -1.27 -2.89
C LEU A 322 -7.33 0.12 -3.48
N VAL A 323 -8.40 0.65 -4.02
CA VAL A 323 -8.45 2.00 -4.60
C VAL A 323 -9.52 2.80 -3.90
N ILE A 324 -9.14 3.93 -3.32
CA ILE A 324 -10.08 4.91 -2.78
C ILE A 324 -9.97 6.22 -3.54
N ARG A 325 -11.11 6.81 -3.86
CA ARG A 325 -11.22 8.11 -4.51
C ARG A 325 -12.14 9.01 -3.70
N PHE A 326 -11.70 10.24 -3.44
CA PHE A 326 -12.45 11.18 -2.63
C PHE A 326 -12.28 12.60 -3.14
N GLU A 327 -13.24 13.45 -2.82
CA GLU A 327 -13.18 14.90 -2.95
C GLU A 327 -12.75 15.51 -1.62
N TYR A 328 -11.84 16.47 -1.71
CA TYR A 328 -11.29 17.17 -0.54
C TYR A 328 -11.25 18.67 -0.80
#